data_067d0272ff1296c162e4fca58faf125d
#
_entry.id   067d0272ff1296c162e4fca58faf125d
#
_cell.length_a   1.000
_cell.length_b   1.000
_cell.length_c   1.000
_cell.angle_alpha   90.00
_cell.angle_beta   90.00
_cell.angle_gamma   90.00
#
_symmetry.space_group_name_H-M   'P 1'
#
loop_
_entity.id
_entity.type
_entity.pdbx_description
1 polymer ?
#
loop_
_entity_poly.entity_id
_entity_poly.type
_entity_poly.pdbx_seq_one_letter_code
_entity_poly.pdbx_strand_id
1 'polypeptide(L)'
;MQRITILGATGSIGVSTLDVLARHPDKYQVYALSAHSRVEQLAAQCVQFRPARAVVGSAQAAQRLTQLLAAAGVRTEVDYGERALCAIASSTQVDTVMAAIVGAAGLAPALAAALAGKKILLANKEALVMSGQLFMDAVHDNGATLLPIDSEHNAIFQSLPQSYQRSPAAAGVAKIVLTASGGPFLKRAVETLEHVTPDEACKHPNWEMGRKISVDSATMMNKGLEVIEAHWLFGAPAALIEVVIHPQSVIHSMVSYVDGSVIAELGNPDMRTPIAHALAFPERIESGVARLDLTSIGTLQFDKPDFGSFPCLALAFEALAAGGTAPALLNAANEVAVQAFLDGRIGFRDIDRVISRVMLENDHGAASSIEAVMAQDARARGAAERIVEGIKR
;
A
#
# COMPACT_ATOMS: atom_id res chain seq x y z
N MET A 1 0.44 -24.97 11.79
CA MET A 1 0.90 -24.41 10.49
C MET A 1 -0.17 -23.43 10.03
N GLN A 2 0.17 -22.13 9.86
CA GLN A 2 -0.77 -21.11 9.41
C GLN A 2 -1.00 -21.22 7.87
N ARG A 3 -2.24 -21.10 7.44
CA ARG A 3 -2.63 -21.12 6.02
C ARG A 3 -2.80 -19.70 5.51
N ILE A 4 -2.10 -19.38 4.41
CA ILE A 4 -1.99 -18.02 3.90
C ILE A 4 -2.57 -17.92 2.49
N THR A 5 -3.44 -16.93 2.28
CA THR A 5 -3.84 -16.45 0.97
C THR A 5 -3.01 -15.22 0.60
N ILE A 6 -2.47 -15.20 -0.63
CA ILE A 6 -1.74 -14.03 -1.16
C ILE A 6 -2.54 -13.44 -2.31
N LEU A 7 -3.11 -12.28 -2.06
CA LEU A 7 -3.77 -11.45 -3.08
C LEU A 7 -2.70 -10.62 -3.78
N GLY A 8 -2.50 -10.85 -5.09
CA GLY A 8 -1.45 -10.17 -5.86
C GLY A 8 -0.08 -10.87 -5.79
N ALA A 9 -0.04 -12.20 -5.84
CA ALA A 9 1.17 -13.01 -5.67
C ALA A 9 2.31 -12.72 -6.67
N THR A 10 2.00 -12.20 -7.85
CA THR A 10 2.98 -11.88 -8.90
C THR A 10 3.53 -10.45 -8.82
N GLY A 11 3.01 -9.62 -7.91
CA GLY A 11 3.56 -8.30 -7.58
C GLY A 11 4.80 -8.39 -6.69
N SER A 12 5.51 -7.27 -6.48
CA SER A 12 6.73 -7.22 -5.66
C SER A 12 6.49 -7.73 -4.23
N ILE A 13 5.41 -7.29 -3.58
CA ILE A 13 5.05 -7.73 -2.22
C ILE A 13 4.70 -9.23 -2.20
N GLY A 14 3.93 -9.71 -3.19
CA GLY A 14 3.60 -11.13 -3.30
C GLY A 14 4.82 -12.03 -3.47
N VAL A 15 5.77 -11.62 -4.32
CA VAL A 15 7.04 -12.34 -4.54
C VAL A 15 7.88 -12.33 -3.26
N SER A 16 8.03 -11.18 -2.60
CA SER A 16 8.76 -11.07 -1.33
C SER A 16 8.10 -11.89 -0.22
N THR A 17 6.75 -11.95 -0.20
CA THR A 17 6.01 -12.80 0.75
C THR A 17 6.33 -14.28 0.52
N LEU A 18 6.28 -14.73 -0.73
CA LEU A 18 6.60 -16.11 -1.08
C LEU A 18 8.05 -16.47 -0.75
N ASP A 19 9.02 -15.55 -0.91
CA ASP A 19 10.42 -15.76 -0.50
C ASP A 19 10.51 -15.98 1.03
N VAL A 20 9.83 -15.16 1.84
CA VAL A 20 9.80 -15.33 3.30
C VAL A 20 9.14 -16.66 3.69
N LEU A 21 7.99 -17.01 3.08
CA LEU A 21 7.29 -18.26 3.37
C LEU A 21 8.12 -19.49 3.01
N ALA A 22 8.87 -19.45 1.91
CA ALA A 22 9.74 -20.54 1.49
C ALA A 22 10.88 -20.84 2.49
N ARG A 23 11.26 -19.89 3.33
CA ARG A 23 12.25 -20.04 4.40
C ARG A 23 11.68 -20.70 5.66
N HIS A 24 10.35 -20.73 5.79
CA HIS A 24 9.64 -21.22 6.98
C HIS A 24 8.53 -22.24 6.62
N PRO A 25 8.85 -23.33 5.88
CA PRO A 25 7.87 -24.32 5.42
C PRO A 25 7.22 -25.11 6.55
N ASP A 26 7.83 -25.11 7.74
CA ASP A 26 7.32 -25.71 8.97
C ASP A 26 6.22 -24.88 9.64
N LYS A 27 6.21 -23.56 9.42
CA LYS A 27 5.27 -22.61 10.02
C LYS A 27 4.10 -22.26 9.13
N TYR A 28 4.32 -22.16 7.81
CA TYR A 28 3.38 -21.58 6.85
C TYR A 28 3.07 -22.50 5.68
N GLN A 29 1.81 -22.46 5.24
CA GLN A 29 1.34 -23.12 4.04
C GLN A 29 0.59 -22.12 3.15
N VAL A 30 0.93 -22.06 1.88
CA VAL A 30 0.18 -21.27 0.90
C VAL A 30 -1.11 -22.00 0.57
N TYR A 31 -2.26 -21.36 0.91
CA TYR A 31 -3.59 -21.88 0.59
C TYR A 31 -4.06 -21.42 -0.78
N ALA A 32 -3.93 -20.12 -1.06
CA ALA A 32 -4.36 -19.57 -2.34
C ALA A 32 -3.41 -18.46 -2.83
N LEU A 33 -3.30 -18.35 -4.15
CA LEU A 33 -2.57 -17.31 -4.85
C LEU A 33 -3.47 -16.58 -5.84
N SER A 34 -3.25 -15.28 -6.04
CA SER A 34 -3.91 -14.58 -7.12
C SER A 34 -2.97 -13.71 -7.94
N ALA A 35 -3.33 -13.53 -9.23
CA ALA A 35 -2.71 -12.58 -10.13
C ALA A 35 -3.77 -11.99 -11.06
N HIS A 36 -3.52 -10.83 -11.67
CA HIS A 36 -4.45 -10.30 -12.66
C HIS A 36 -4.20 -10.91 -14.05
N SER A 37 -3.04 -10.63 -14.66
CA SER A 37 -2.70 -11.01 -16.03
C SER A 37 -1.40 -11.81 -16.18
N ARG A 38 -0.55 -11.89 -15.15
CA ARG A 38 0.74 -12.58 -15.21
C ARG A 38 0.58 -14.09 -14.97
N VAL A 39 -0.10 -14.77 -15.92
CA VAL A 39 -0.53 -16.16 -15.77
C VAL A 39 0.63 -17.13 -15.69
N GLU A 40 1.67 -16.96 -16.51
CA GLU A 40 2.85 -17.84 -16.54
C GLU A 40 3.64 -17.77 -15.21
N GLN A 41 3.79 -16.57 -14.65
CA GLN A 41 4.45 -16.40 -13.36
C GLN A 41 3.62 -17.03 -12.23
N LEU A 42 2.28 -16.85 -12.25
CA LEU A 42 1.41 -17.49 -11.28
C LEU A 42 1.47 -19.03 -11.40
N ALA A 43 1.51 -19.57 -12.61
CA ALA A 43 1.66 -21.01 -12.82
C ALA A 43 2.97 -21.56 -12.21
N ALA A 44 4.10 -20.86 -12.39
CA ALA A 44 5.37 -21.23 -11.76
C ALA A 44 5.28 -21.20 -10.21
N GLN A 45 4.63 -20.18 -9.64
CA GLN A 45 4.38 -20.11 -8.20
C GLN A 45 3.48 -21.27 -7.72
N CYS A 46 2.44 -21.62 -8.49
CA CYS A 46 1.58 -22.77 -8.16
C CYS A 46 2.34 -24.11 -8.23
N VAL A 47 3.28 -24.27 -9.15
CA VAL A 47 4.14 -25.46 -9.20
C VAL A 47 5.01 -25.58 -7.95
N GLN A 48 5.58 -24.46 -7.51
CA GLN A 48 6.47 -24.41 -6.35
C GLN A 48 5.73 -24.60 -5.02
N PHE A 49 4.64 -23.88 -4.81
CA PHE A 49 3.95 -23.79 -3.51
C PHE A 49 2.72 -24.70 -3.39
N ARG A 50 2.25 -25.26 -4.51
CA ARG A 50 1.11 -26.18 -4.59
C ARG A 50 -0.13 -25.71 -3.81
N PRO A 51 -0.61 -24.46 -4.06
CA PRO A 51 -1.79 -23.97 -3.37
C PRO A 51 -3.04 -24.78 -3.74
N ALA A 52 -4.02 -24.80 -2.85
CA ALA A 52 -5.32 -25.42 -3.13
C ALA A 52 -6.09 -24.66 -4.22
N ARG A 53 -5.96 -23.31 -4.25
CA ARG A 53 -6.70 -22.43 -5.15
C ARG A 53 -5.79 -21.38 -5.81
N ALA A 54 -6.16 -20.99 -7.03
CA ALA A 54 -5.56 -19.88 -7.75
C ALA A 54 -6.64 -19.03 -8.42
N VAL A 55 -6.52 -17.69 -8.34
CA VAL A 55 -7.50 -16.76 -8.93
C VAL A 55 -6.81 -15.79 -9.88
N VAL A 56 -7.40 -15.59 -11.05
CA VAL A 56 -6.91 -14.66 -12.08
C VAL A 56 -7.97 -13.64 -12.49
N GLY A 57 -7.59 -12.63 -13.29
CA GLY A 57 -8.46 -11.51 -13.62
C GLY A 57 -9.60 -11.82 -14.60
N SER A 58 -9.49 -12.88 -15.41
CA SER A 58 -10.47 -13.18 -16.46
C SER A 58 -10.63 -14.68 -16.73
N ALA A 59 -11.76 -15.05 -17.35
CA ALA A 59 -12.03 -16.43 -17.78
C ALA A 59 -10.96 -16.96 -18.75
N GLN A 60 -10.46 -16.13 -19.66
CA GLN A 60 -9.40 -16.51 -20.60
C GLN A 60 -8.10 -16.81 -19.85
N ALA A 61 -7.73 -15.98 -18.88
CA ALA A 61 -6.56 -16.20 -18.03
C ALA A 61 -6.70 -17.49 -17.19
N ALA A 62 -7.91 -17.77 -16.68
CA ALA A 62 -8.21 -18.98 -15.93
C ALA A 62 -8.03 -20.24 -16.80
N GLN A 63 -8.56 -20.23 -18.02
CA GLN A 63 -8.37 -21.32 -18.96
C GLN A 63 -6.89 -21.57 -19.26
N ARG A 64 -6.11 -20.49 -19.50
CA ARG A 64 -4.67 -20.57 -19.73
C ARG A 64 -3.92 -21.15 -18.53
N LEU A 65 -4.23 -20.68 -17.33
CA LEU A 65 -3.62 -21.17 -16.09
C LEU A 65 -3.91 -22.66 -15.87
N THR A 66 -5.16 -23.08 -16.08
CA THR A 66 -5.59 -24.49 -15.95
C THR A 66 -4.78 -25.40 -16.89
N GLN A 67 -4.57 -24.97 -18.14
CA GLN A 67 -3.75 -25.72 -19.11
C GLN A 67 -2.29 -25.86 -18.63
N LEU A 68 -1.69 -24.78 -18.15
CA LEU A 68 -0.31 -24.78 -17.65
C LEU A 68 -0.15 -25.71 -16.43
N LEU A 69 -1.09 -25.65 -15.49
CA LEU A 69 -1.06 -26.48 -14.29
C LEU A 69 -1.29 -27.97 -14.61
N ALA A 70 -2.20 -28.27 -15.53
CA ALA A 70 -2.42 -29.64 -16.00
C ALA A 70 -1.15 -30.22 -16.66
N ALA A 71 -0.49 -29.44 -17.51
CA ALA A 71 0.78 -29.84 -18.14
C ALA A 71 1.90 -30.07 -17.12
N ALA A 72 1.89 -29.34 -16.00
CA ALA A 72 2.85 -29.48 -14.89
C ALA A 72 2.45 -30.56 -13.85
N GLY A 73 1.31 -31.22 -14.00
CA GLY A 73 0.81 -32.21 -13.05
C GLY A 73 0.43 -31.63 -11.67
N VAL A 74 0.01 -30.37 -11.63
CA VAL A 74 -0.37 -29.66 -10.39
C VAL A 74 -1.89 -29.61 -10.28
N ARG A 75 -2.42 -30.00 -9.11
CA ARG A 75 -3.85 -29.98 -8.80
C ARG A 75 -4.18 -28.74 -7.98
N THR A 76 -4.35 -27.61 -8.65
CA THR A 76 -4.82 -26.36 -8.05
C THR A 76 -6.15 -25.98 -8.70
N GLU A 77 -7.18 -25.70 -7.92
CA GLU A 77 -8.48 -25.24 -8.44
C GLU A 77 -8.32 -23.79 -8.92
N VAL A 78 -8.73 -23.53 -10.16
CA VAL A 78 -8.57 -22.21 -10.79
C VAL A 78 -9.93 -21.53 -10.94
N ASP A 79 -10.01 -20.27 -10.54
CA ASP A 79 -11.18 -19.41 -10.65
C ASP A 79 -10.77 -18.01 -11.12
N TYR A 80 -11.73 -17.09 -11.33
CA TYR A 80 -11.43 -15.73 -11.81
C TYR A 80 -12.40 -14.69 -11.28
N GLY A 81 -11.94 -13.42 -11.30
CA GLY A 81 -12.75 -12.25 -10.99
C GLY A 81 -12.86 -11.93 -9.50
N GLU A 82 -13.53 -10.81 -9.21
CA GLU A 82 -13.60 -10.23 -7.86
C GLU A 82 -14.28 -11.17 -6.85
N ARG A 83 -15.38 -11.82 -7.26
CA ARG A 83 -16.08 -12.76 -6.38
C ARG A 83 -15.19 -13.91 -5.92
N ALA A 84 -14.35 -14.43 -6.81
CA ALA A 84 -13.39 -15.47 -6.48
C ALA A 84 -12.27 -14.96 -5.57
N LEU A 85 -11.80 -13.72 -5.78
CA LEU A 85 -10.83 -13.06 -4.88
C LEU A 85 -11.39 -12.92 -3.46
N CYS A 86 -12.64 -12.46 -3.33
CA CYS A 86 -13.31 -12.36 -2.03
C CYS A 86 -13.46 -13.75 -1.38
N ALA A 87 -13.81 -14.78 -2.15
CA ALA A 87 -13.99 -16.13 -1.65
C ALA A 87 -12.69 -16.74 -1.09
N ILE A 88 -11.53 -16.53 -1.74
CA ILE A 88 -10.25 -17.02 -1.21
C ILE A 88 -9.75 -16.20 -0.04
N ALA A 89 -10.13 -14.92 0.06
CA ALA A 89 -9.78 -14.04 1.17
C ALA A 89 -10.58 -14.36 2.45
N SER A 90 -11.85 -14.70 2.31
CA SER A 90 -12.78 -14.98 3.43
C SER A 90 -12.89 -16.47 3.81
N SER A 91 -12.19 -17.37 3.10
CA SER A 91 -12.29 -18.82 3.31
C SER A 91 -12.04 -19.21 4.76
N THR A 92 -12.85 -20.13 5.30
CA THR A 92 -12.65 -20.70 6.65
C THR A 92 -11.37 -21.52 6.77
N GLN A 93 -10.75 -21.90 5.65
CA GLN A 93 -9.49 -22.61 5.62
C GLN A 93 -8.25 -21.69 5.66
N VAL A 94 -8.45 -20.38 5.76
CA VAL A 94 -7.38 -19.37 5.74
C VAL A 94 -7.29 -18.69 7.10
N ASP A 95 -6.09 -18.58 7.61
CA ASP A 95 -5.80 -17.87 8.86
C ASP A 95 -5.36 -16.43 8.57
N THR A 96 -4.53 -16.25 7.54
CA THR A 96 -3.87 -14.98 7.22
C THR A 96 -4.02 -14.63 5.76
N VAL A 97 -4.30 -13.36 5.47
CA VAL A 97 -4.41 -12.81 4.11
C VAL A 97 -3.36 -11.72 3.90
N MET A 98 -2.46 -11.93 2.95
CA MET A 98 -1.60 -10.87 2.42
C MET A 98 -2.39 -10.08 1.37
N ALA A 99 -2.80 -8.87 1.70
CA ALA A 99 -3.57 -7.98 0.83
C ALA A 99 -2.63 -7.05 0.03
N ALA A 100 -2.18 -7.52 -1.15
CA ALA A 100 -1.18 -6.85 -1.98
C ALA A 100 -1.65 -6.55 -3.41
N ILE A 101 -2.96 -6.48 -3.65
CA ILE A 101 -3.52 -5.95 -4.89
C ILE A 101 -3.47 -4.43 -4.83
N VAL A 102 -2.85 -3.79 -5.82
CA VAL A 102 -2.66 -2.33 -5.88
C VAL A 102 -3.96 -1.61 -6.27
N GLY A 103 -4.20 -0.44 -5.69
CA GLY A 103 -5.31 0.44 -6.04
C GLY A 103 -6.67 -0.01 -5.50
N ALA A 104 -7.73 0.62 -5.98
CA ALA A 104 -9.11 0.39 -5.55
C ALA A 104 -9.57 -1.08 -5.71
N ALA A 105 -9.01 -1.81 -6.67
CA ALA A 105 -9.34 -3.23 -6.91
C ALA A 105 -9.02 -4.16 -5.73
N GLY A 106 -8.15 -3.74 -4.82
CA GLY A 106 -7.81 -4.49 -3.61
C GLY A 106 -8.79 -4.32 -2.46
N LEU A 107 -9.71 -3.33 -2.51
CA LEU A 107 -10.61 -3.02 -1.41
C LEU A 107 -11.58 -4.17 -1.10
N ALA A 108 -12.32 -4.64 -2.08
CA ALA A 108 -13.35 -5.66 -1.87
C ALA A 108 -12.79 -6.97 -1.25
N PRO A 109 -11.71 -7.59 -1.76
CA PRO A 109 -11.16 -8.80 -1.15
C PRO A 109 -10.49 -8.54 0.21
N ALA A 110 -9.87 -7.37 0.45
CA ALA A 110 -9.32 -7.03 1.76
C ALA A 110 -10.44 -6.86 2.81
N LEU A 111 -11.55 -6.20 2.44
CA LEU A 111 -12.72 -6.07 3.29
C LEU A 111 -13.39 -7.43 3.56
N ALA A 112 -13.48 -8.31 2.55
CA ALA A 112 -13.99 -9.67 2.74
C ALA A 112 -13.17 -10.46 3.79
N ALA A 113 -11.84 -10.25 3.83
CA ALA A 113 -10.98 -10.82 4.86
C ALA A 113 -11.28 -10.22 6.26
N ALA A 114 -11.50 -8.90 6.34
CA ALA A 114 -11.86 -8.21 7.59
C ALA A 114 -13.18 -8.72 8.16
N LEU A 115 -14.22 -8.78 7.32
CA LEU A 115 -15.55 -9.31 7.69
C LEU A 115 -15.53 -10.78 8.11
N ALA A 116 -14.53 -11.56 7.64
CA ALA A 116 -14.33 -12.94 8.03
C ALA A 116 -13.39 -13.12 9.24
N GLY A 117 -13.02 -12.04 9.94
CA GLY A 117 -12.19 -12.07 11.15
C GLY A 117 -10.76 -12.56 10.94
N LYS A 118 -10.17 -12.33 9.74
CA LYS A 118 -8.84 -12.84 9.40
C LYS A 118 -7.71 -11.96 9.96
N LYS A 119 -6.51 -12.55 10.08
CA LYS A 119 -5.28 -11.77 10.18
C LYS A 119 -4.96 -11.21 8.80
N ILE A 120 -4.97 -9.88 8.67
CA ILE A 120 -4.75 -9.17 7.41
C ILE A 120 -3.40 -8.48 7.46
N LEU A 121 -2.54 -8.81 6.53
CA LEU A 121 -1.27 -8.15 6.28
C LEU A 121 -1.50 -7.14 5.15
N LEU A 122 -1.72 -5.87 5.52
CA LEU A 122 -2.17 -4.84 4.60
C LEU A 122 -1.00 -4.17 3.89
N ALA A 123 -0.83 -4.49 2.61
CA ALA A 123 0.10 -3.81 1.70
C ALA A 123 -0.62 -2.89 0.70
N ASN A 124 -1.94 -2.98 0.60
CA ASN A 124 -2.79 -2.12 -0.21
C ASN A 124 -3.27 -0.93 0.63
N LYS A 125 -2.50 0.16 0.62
CA LYS A 125 -2.86 1.38 1.36
C LYS A 125 -4.12 2.04 0.84
N GLU A 126 -4.37 1.94 -0.46
CA GLU A 126 -5.53 2.55 -1.11
C GLU A 126 -6.85 2.04 -0.55
N ALA A 127 -6.94 0.77 -0.16
CA ALA A 127 -8.13 0.23 0.48
C ALA A 127 -8.50 0.99 1.76
N LEU A 128 -7.50 1.28 2.61
CA LEU A 128 -7.71 2.01 3.85
C LEU A 128 -7.90 3.52 3.62
N VAL A 129 -7.17 4.10 2.66
CA VAL A 129 -7.35 5.50 2.26
C VAL A 129 -8.78 5.75 1.79
N MET A 130 -9.32 4.88 0.95
CA MET A 130 -10.66 5.05 0.36
C MET A 130 -11.79 4.79 1.36
N SER A 131 -11.68 3.75 2.18
CA SER A 131 -12.79 3.26 3.01
C SER A 131 -12.63 3.58 4.50
N GLY A 132 -11.44 3.97 4.96
CA GLY A 132 -11.13 4.53 6.28
C GLY A 132 -11.89 3.89 7.44
N GLN A 133 -12.86 4.63 7.99
CA GLN A 133 -13.65 4.19 9.14
C GLN A 133 -14.40 2.89 8.85
N LEU A 134 -15.03 2.73 7.68
CA LEU A 134 -15.78 1.51 7.33
C LEU A 134 -14.90 0.26 7.39
N PHE A 135 -13.65 0.36 6.92
CA PHE A 135 -12.72 -0.76 6.98
C PHE A 135 -12.30 -1.06 8.43
N MET A 136 -12.02 -0.02 9.21
CA MET A 136 -11.63 -0.19 10.62
C MET A 136 -12.77 -0.71 11.48
N ASP A 137 -14.02 -0.32 11.22
CA ASP A 137 -15.20 -0.89 11.88
C ASP A 137 -15.35 -2.38 11.53
N ALA A 138 -15.18 -2.75 10.25
CA ALA A 138 -15.22 -4.16 9.84
C ALA A 138 -14.12 -4.98 10.54
N VAL A 139 -12.91 -4.44 10.71
CA VAL A 139 -11.82 -5.08 11.46
C VAL A 139 -12.21 -5.28 12.93
N HIS A 140 -12.73 -4.23 13.57
CA HIS A 140 -13.08 -4.25 14.99
C HIS A 140 -14.26 -5.19 15.28
N ASP A 141 -15.35 -5.04 14.55
CA ASP A 141 -16.62 -5.73 14.81
C ASP A 141 -16.54 -7.24 14.55
N ASN A 142 -15.63 -7.66 13.69
CA ASN A 142 -15.43 -9.08 13.37
C ASN A 142 -14.18 -9.69 14.04
N GLY A 143 -13.50 -8.96 14.92
CA GLY A 143 -12.31 -9.45 15.62
C GLY A 143 -11.13 -9.76 14.69
N ALA A 144 -11.06 -9.12 13.52
CA ALA A 144 -9.94 -9.26 12.61
C ALA A 144 -8.68 -8.58 13.20
N THR A 145 -7.51 -9.07 12.79
CA THR A 145 -6.23 -8.44 13.13
C THR A 145 -5.67 -7.76 11.91
N LEU A 146 -5.45 -6.45 11.95
CA LEU A 146 -4.89 -5.67 10.86
C LEU A 146 -3.44 -5.28 11.19
N LEU A 147 -2.49 -5.71 10.35
CA LEU A 147 -1.07 -5.41 10.48
C LEU A 147 -0.55 -4.72 9.22
N PRO A 148 0.15 -3.58 9.36
CA PRO A 148 0.68 -2.85 8.20
C PRO A 148 1.91 -3.56 7.62
N ILE A 149 1.98 -3.58 6.29
CA ILE A 149 3.13 -4.07 5.52
C ILE A 149 3.95 -2.92 4.95
N ASP A 150 3.31 -1.78 4.65
CA ASP A 150 4.07 -0.60 4.24
C ASP A 150 5.18 -0.31 5.27
N SER A 151 6.41 -0.08 4.80
CA SER A 151 7.60 -0.05 5.67
C SER A 151 7.49 1.00 6.76
N GLU A 152 6.96 2.16 6.42
CA GLU A 152 6.79 3.28 7.35
C GLU A 152 5.77 2.97 8.45
N HIS A 153 4.64 2.39 8.08
CA HIS A 153 3.60 2.03 9.04
C HIS A 153 4.01 0.83 9.89
N ASN A 154 4.72 -0.13 9.30
CA ASN A 154 5.28 -1.25 10.07
C ASN A 154 6.32 -0.77 11.08
N ALA A 155 7.15 0.23 10.71
CA ALA A 155 8.11 0.87 11.61
C ALA A 155 7.42 1.58 12.78
N ILE A 156 6.35 2.34 12.52
CA ILE A 156 5.53 2.96 13.57
C ILE A 156 4.93 1.89 14.48
N PHE A 157 4.35 0.83 13.90
CA PHE A 157 3.77 -0.27 14.67
C PHE A 157 4.80 -0.93 15.59
N GLN A 158 6.04 -1.11 15.13
CA GLN A 158 7.13 -1.65 15.93
C GLN A 158 7.62 -0.68 17.02
N SER A 159 7.49 0.62 16.80
CA SER A 159 7.92 1.69 17.72
C SER A 159 6.88 2.05 18.77
N LEU A 160 5.62 1.60 18.60
CA LEU A 160 4.55 1.76 19.56
C LEU A 160 4.59 0.67 20.63
N PRO A 161 4.09 0.91 21.86
CA PRO A 161 4.00 -0.13 22.89
C PRO A 161 3.04 -1.25 22.44
N GLN A 162 3.34 -2.49 22.80
CA GLN A 162 2.50 -3.66 22.45
C GLN A 162 1.05 -3.53 22.94
N SER A 163 0.82 -2.76 24.00
CA SER A 163 -0.50 -2.47 24.55
C SER A 163 -1.24 -1.33 23.84
N TYR A 164 -0.72 -0.83 22.73
CA TYR A 164 -1.31 0.29 22.01
C TYR A 164 -2.71 -0.03 21.47
N GLN A 165 -3.70 0.78 21.82
CA GLN A 165 -5.10 0.60 21.47
C GLN A 165 -5.65 1.78 20.65
N ARG A 166 -4.93 2.23 19.62
CA ARG A 166 -5.32 3.33 18.74
C ARG A 166 -5.66 4.64 19.47
N SER A 167 -5.02 4.86 20.61
CA SER A 167 -5.14 6.09 21.40
C SER A 167 -3.77 6.68 21.67
N PRO A 168 -3.28 7.63 20.84
CA PRO A 168 -1.98 8.26 21.04
C PRO A 168 -1.79 8.85 22.42
N ALA A 169 -2.80 9.59 22.93
CA ALA A 169 -2.74 10.25 24.22
C ALA A 169 -2.57 9.24 25.37
N ALA A 170 -3.31 8.12 25.35
CA ALA A 170 -3.23 7.09 26.40
C ALA A 170 -1.86 6.38 26.40
N ALA A 171 -1.18 6.32 25.26
CA ALA A 171 0.15 5.73 25.11
C ALA A 171 1.29 6.74 25.30
N GLY A 172 1.01 7.99 25.62
CA GLY A 172 2.01 9.05 25.72
C GLY A 172 2.69 9.41 24.40
N VAL A 173 2.04 9.15 23.28
CA VAL A 173 2.54 9.50 21.95
C VAL A 173 2.33 11.00 21.70
N ALA A 174 3.41 11.73 21.48
CA ALA A 174 3.39 13.14 21.13
C ALA A 174 3.25 13.35 19.64
N LYS A 175 3.97 12.54 18.82
CA LYS A 175 3.90 12.58 17.36
C LYS A 175 4.21 11.23 16.73
N ILE A 176 3.60 10.97 15.59
CA ILE A 176 4.00 9.95 14.61
C ILE A 176 4.79 10.67 13.52
N VAL A 177 6.02 10.20 13.25
CA VAL A 177 6.92 10.83 12.28
C VAL A 177 7.15 9.86 11.13
N LEU A 178 6.50 10.13 9.99
CA LEU A 178 6.68 9.41 8.75
C LEU A 178 7.94 9.91 8.04
N THR A 179 8.87 9.02 7.72
CA THR A 179 10.03 9.38 6.87
C THR A 179 9.68 9.22 5.40
N ALA A 180 10.29 10.02 4.55
CA ALA A 180 10.20 9.97 3.10
C ALA A 180 11.59 10.08 2.48
N SER A 181 11.88 9.34 1.40
CA SER A 181 13.12 9.51 0.64
C SER A 181 13.21 10.90 -0.03
N GLY A 182 12.06 11.55 -0.26
CA GLY A 182 11.93 12.75 -1.06
C GLY A 182 11.83 12.49 -2.56
N GLY A 183 11.91 11.21 -2.98
CA GLY A 183 11.80 10.80 -4.37
C GLY A 183 13.01 11.19 -5.24
N PRO A 184 12.95 10.88 -6.56
CA PRO A 184 14.05 11.13 -7.49
C PRO A 184 14.31 12.61 -7.77
N PHE A 185 13.38 13.50 -7.39
CA PHE A 185 13.45 14.93 -7.71
C PHE A 185 13.69 15.84 -6.51
N LEU A 186 14.04 15.29 -5.34
CA LEU A 186 14.21 16.02 -4.08
C LEU A 186 15.07 17.30 -4.19
N LYS A 187 16.12 17.27 -5.02
CA LYS A 187 17.05 18.41 -5.21
C LYS A 187 16.93 19.07 -6.59
N ARG A 188 15.89 18.72 -7.35
CA ARG A 188 15.70 19.23 -8.70
C ARG A 188 14.95 20.56 -8.67
N ALA A 189 15.40 21.55 -9.44
CA ALA A 189 14.72 22.83 -9.55
C ALA A 189 13.30 22.65 -10.13
N VAL A 190 12.30 23.30 -9.51
CA VAL A 190 10.87 23.10 -9.81
C VAL A 190 10.55 23.39 -11.27
N GLU A 191 11.19 24.39 -11.85
CA GLU A 191 10.98 24.81 -13.25
C GLU A 191 11.36 23.70 -14.25
N THR A 192 12.25 22.79 -13.84
CA THR A 192 12.67 21.67 -14.69
C THR A 192 11.73 20.47 -14.63
N LEU A 193 10.79 20.44 -13.68
CA LEU A 193 9.84 19.34 -13.51
C LEU A 193 8.78 19.26 -14.62
N GLU A 194 8.55 20.34 -15.35
CA GLU A 194 7.63 20.36 -16.51
C GLU A 194 8.05 19.37 -17.63
N HIS A 195 9.35 19.06 -17.73
CA HIS A 195 9.90 18.21 -18.79
C HIS A 195 10.31 16.81 -18.35
N VAL A 196 9.93 16.42 -17.13
CA VAL A 196 10.24 15.10 -16.58
C VAL A 196 9.52 14.01 -17.33
N THR A 197 10.26 12.97 -17.67
CA THR A 197 9.73 11.78 -18.36
C THR A 197 9.24 10.72 -17.35
N PRO A 198 8.33 9.81 -17.79
CA PRO A 198 7.92 8.67 -16.97
C PRO A 198 9.10 7.82 -16.48
N ASP A 199 10.13 7.63 -17.30
CA ASP A 199 11.27 6.81 -16.95
C ASP A 199 12.18 7.50 -15.89
N GLU A 200 12.29 8.83 -15.91
CA GLU A 200 12.97 9.59 -14.85
C GLU A 200 12.19 9.50 -13.53
N ALA A 201 10.87 9.66 -13.56
CA ALA A 201 10.01 9.57 -12.38
C ALA A 201 9.99 8.16 -11.76
N CYS A 202 10.20 7.12 -12.57
CA CYS A 202 10.25 5.73 -12.10
C CYS A 202 11.63 5.32 -11.51
N LYS A 203 12.66 6.17 -11.59
CA LYS A 203 14.00 5.87 -11.03
C LYS A 203 14.09 6.30 -9.56
N HIS A 204 13.50 5.48 -8.67
CA HIS A 204 13.60 5.73 -7.23
C HIS A 204 15.05 5.49 -6.75
N PRO A 205 15.61 6.36 -5.87
CA PRO A 205 17.03 6.27 -5.46
C PRO A 205 17.37 5.01 -4.65
N ASN A 206 16.43 4.48 -3.85
CA ASN A 206 16.69 3.43 -2.85
C ASN A 206 15.85 2.17 -3.02
N TRP A 207 14.71 2.23 -3.72
CA TRP A 207 13.74 1.14 -3.81
C TRP A 207 13.45 0.74 -5.25
N GLU A 208 13.38 -0.57 -5.50
CA GLU A 208 12.76 -1.09 -6.72
C GLU A 208 11.26 -1.28 -6.51
N MET A 209 10.48 -0.46 -7.17
CA MET A 209 9.03 -0.40 -6.98
C MET A 209 8.28 -0.48 -8.32
N GLY A 210 6.97 -0.79 -8.25
CA GLY A 210 6.09 -0.67 -9.40
C GLY A 210 6.01 0.76 -9.95
N ARG A 211 5.71 0.93 -11.24
CA ARG A 211 5.72 2.25 -11.91
C ARG A 211 4.78 3.26 -11.24
N LYS A 212 3.56 2.85 -10.84
CA LYS A 212 2.58 3.74 -10.18
C LYS A 212 3.15 4.31 -8.88
N ILE A 213 3.61 3.47 -7.96
CA ILE A 213 4.12 3.91 -6.66
C ILE A 213 5.43 4.69 -6.78
N SER A 214 6.24 4.46 -7.84
CA SER A 214 7.44 5.27 -8.11
C SER A 214 7.07 6.69 -8.50
N VAL A 215 6.04 6.89 -9.32
CA VAL A 215 5.52 8.23 -9.64
C VAL A 215 4.88 8.87 -8.41
N ASP A 216 4.14 8.11 -7.59
CA ASP A 216 3.59 8.62 -6.32
C ASP A 216 4.71 9.08 -5.36
N SER A 217 5.84 8.37 -5.33
CA SER A 217 7.02 8.80 -4.58
C SER A 217 7.61 10.09 -5.14
N ALA A 218 7.72 10.20 -6.47
CA ALA A 218 8.26 11.36 -7.16
C ALA A 218 7.41 12.63 -6.93
N THR A 219 6.09 12.50 -6.81
CA THR A 219 5.13 13.59 -6.53
C THR A 219 4.92 13.86 -5.04
N MET A 220 5.47 13.04 -4.15
CA MET A 220 5.16 12.96 -2.71
C MET A 220 3.72 12.51 -2.40
N MET A 221 2.93 12.09 -3.39
CA MET A 221 1.59 11.53 -3.15
C MET A 221 1.66 10.22 -2.36
N ASN A 222 2.68 9.38 -2.58
CA ASN A 222 2.86 8.17 -1.78
C ASN A 222 2.84 8.49 -0.28
N LYS A 223 3.61 9.52 0.12
CA LYS A 223 3.64 9.96 1.51
C LYS A 223 2.32 10.61 1.95
N GLY A 224 1.62 11.27 1.04
CA GLY A 224 0.28 11.79 1.29
C GLY A 224 -0.74 10.68 1.59
N LEU A 225 -0.74 9.60 0.80
CA LEU A 225 -1.59 8.42 1.07
C LEU A 225 -1.22 7.74 2.39
N GLU A 226 0.05 7.70 2.72
CA GLU A 226 0.55 7.15 3.98
C GLU A 226 0.14 7.97 5.21
N VAL A 227 0.04 9.29 5.10
CA VAL A 227 -0.53 10.16 6.16
C VAL A 227 -1.97 9.76 6.47
N ILE A 228 -2.78 9.53 5.43
CA ILE A 228 -4.18 9.11 5.58
C ILE A 228 -4.25 7.70 6.18
N GLU A 229 -3.40 6.79 5.71
CA GLU A 229 -3.32 5.43 6.24
C GLU A 229 -2.89 5.41 7.72
N ALA A 230 -1.89 6.20 8.11
CA ALA A 230 -1.44 6.33 9.49
C ALA A 230 -2.55 6.84 10.42
N HIS A 231 -3.35 7.81 9.96
CA HIS A 231 -4.52 8.28 10.70
C HIS A 231 -5.46 7.12 11.06
N TRP A 232 -5.79 6.27 10.10
CA TRP A 232 -6.72 5.16 10.31
C TRP A 232 -6.10 4.01 11.10
N LEU A 233 -4.88 3.61 10.80
CA LEU A 233 -4.21 2.51 11.49
C LEU A 233 -4.00 2.81 12.98
N PHE A 234 -3.51 4.01 13.28
CA PHE A 234 -3.07 4.36 14.62
C PHE A 234 -4.05 5.24 15.39
N GLY A 235 -5.18 5.64 14.80
CA GLY A 235 -6.13 6.55 15.45
C GLY A 235 -5.53 7.93 15.75
N ALA A 236 -4.50 8.33 15.01
CA ALA A 236 -3.80 9.58 15.22
C ALA A 236 -4.47 10.71 14.43
N PRO A 237 -4.87 11.82 15.05
CA PRO A 237 -5.34 13.00 14.31
C PRO A 237 -4.20 13.56 13.43
N ALA A 238 -4.55 14.17 12.30
CA ALA A 238 -3.59 14.72 11.34
C ALA A 238 -2.53 15.63 11.99
N ALA A 239 -2.91 16.39 13.02
CA ALA A 239 -2.00 17.28 13.76
C ALA A 239 -0.87 16.56 14.50
N LEU A 240 -1.01 15.26 14.77
CA LEU A 240 0.03 14.43 15.40
C LEU A 240 0.88 13.68 14.37
N ILE A 241 0.58 13.78 13.07
CA ILE A 241 1.34 13.12 12.00
C ILE A 241 2.24 14.14 11.34
N GLU A 242 3.54 13.91 11.42
CA GLU A 242 4.58 14.75 10.82
C GLU A 242 5.30 13.97 9.72
N VAL A 243 5.69 14.65 8.66
CA VAL A 243 6.51 14.09 7.58
C VAL A 243 7.90 14.73 7.62
N VAL A 244 8.93 13.88 7.56
CA VAL A 244 10.33 14.33 7.42
C VAL A 244 10.98 13.66 6.22
N ILE A 245 11.81 14.41 5.51
CA ILE A 245 12.62 13.86 4.41
C ILE A 245 13.86 13.21 5.01
N HIS A 246 14.08 11.93 4.66
CA HIS A 246 15.25 11.16 5.05
C HIS A 246 15.80 10.42 3.82
N PRO A 247 16.72 11.03 3.05
CA PRO A 247 17.13 10.54 1.73
C PRO A 247 17.75 9.15 1.74
N GLN A 248 18.39 8.74 2.85
CA GLN A 248 19.03 7.43 2.97
C GLN A 248 18.02 6.29 3.12
N SER A 249 16.77 6.58 3.56
CA SER A 249 15.69 5.60 3.78
C SER A 249 16.13 4.43 4.68
N VAL A 250 16.98 4.68 5.66
CA VAL A 250 17.44 3.71 6.66
C VAL A 250 16.53 3.69 7.87
N ILE A 251 16.10 4.87 8.33
CA ILE A 251 15.02 5.01 9.31
C ILE A 251 13.71 4.99 8.53
N HIS A 252 12.90 3.96 8.78
CA HIS A 252 11.64 3.81 8.05
C HIS A 252 10.52 4.67 8.63
N SER A 253 10.47 4.89 9.94
CA SER A 253 9.63 5.91 10.63
C SER A 253 9.93 5.93 12.12
N MET A 254 9.31 6.86 12.85
CA MET A 254 9.58 7.11 14.27
C MET A 254 8.30 7.46 15.03
N VAL A 255 8.33 7.23 16.34
CA VAL A 255 7.32 7.71 17.28
C VAL A 255 8.00 8.60 18.33
N SER A 256 7.53 9.83 18.48
CA SER A 256 7.97 10.75 19.53
C SER A 256 7.00 10.70 20.70
N TYR A 257 7.53 10.65 21.92
CA TYR A 257 6.79 10.53 23.17
C TYR A 257 6.79 11.81 23.99
N VAL A 258 5.84 11.94 24.91
CA VAL A 258 5.66 13.13 25.78
C VAL A 258 6.84 13.37 26.74
N ASP A 259 7.63 12.35 27.02
CA ASP A 259 8.85 12.44 27.84
C ASP A 259 10.07 12.97 27.06
N GLY A 260 9.88 13.25 25.76
CA GLY A 260 10.94 13.75 24.87
C GLY A 260 11.74 12.64 24.16
N SER A 261 11.44 11.36 24.43
CA SER A 261 12.10 10.26 23.73
C SER A 261 11.54 10.09 22.31
N VAL A 262 12.38 9.56 21.40
CA VAL A 262 11.99 9.15 20.05
C VAL A 262 12.44 7.71 19.82
N ILE A 263 11.48 6.86 19.43
CA ILE A 263 11.76 5.46 19.08
C ILE A 263 11.62 5.31 17.58
N ALA A 264 12.62 4.69 16.95
CA ALA A 264 12.69 4.53 15.50
C ALA A 264 12.99 3.07 15.14
N GLU A 265 12.41 2.60 14.04
CA GLU A 265 12.81 1.34 13.41
C GLU A 265 13.78 1.66 12.28
N LEU A 266 14.88 0.92 12.23
CA LEU A 266 15.94 1.03 11.24
C LEU A 266 16.17 -0.32 10.57
N GLY A 267 16.33 -0.30 9.24
CA GLY A 267 16.61 -1.49 8.46
C GLY A 267 17.19 -1.17 7.08
N ASN A 268 17.65 -2.20 6.39
CA ASN A 268 17.89 -2.09 4.95
C ASN A 268 16.55 -1.95 4.22
N PRO A 269 16.49 -1.19 3.11
CA PRO A 269 15.26 -1.00 2.33
C PRO A 269 14.86 -2.30 1.59
N ASP A 270 14.19 -3.20 2.30
CA ASP A 270 13.75 -4.50 1.79
C ASP A 270 12.41 -4.89 2.44
N MET A 271 11.38 -5.07 1.59
CA MET A 271 10.04 -5.39 2.04
C MET A 271 9.91 -6.73 2.77
N ARG A 272 10.88 -7.63 2.67
CA ARG A 272 10.88 -8.89 3.43
C ARG A 272 10.97 -8.65 4.95
N THR A 273 11.56 -7.55 5.39
CA THR A 273 11.62 -7.18 6.82
C THR A 273 10.23 -6.94 7.42
N PRO A 274 9.42 -5.98 6.93
CA PRO A 274 8.07 -5.76 7.45
C PRO A 274 7.14 -6.97 7.21
N ILE A 275 7.31 -7.69 6.10
CA ILE A 275 6.55 -8.91 5.80
C ILE A 275 6.83 -9.99 6.85
N ALA A 276 8.10 -10.29 7.15
CA ALA A 276 8.48 -11.29 8.15
C ALA A 276 8.00 -10.90 9.55
N HIS A 277 8.13 -9.62 9.91
CA HIS A 277 7.62 -9.10 11.18
C HIS A 277 6.10 -9.30 11.31
N ALA A 278 5.31 -8.87 10.32
CA ALA A 278 3.85 -8.98 10.38
C ALA A 278 3.36 -10.44 10.30
N LEU A 279 4.01 -11.30 9.52
CA LEU A 279 3.70 -12.73 9.47
C LEU A 279 3.83 -13.39 10.82
N ALA A 280 4.94 -13.13 11.52
CA ALA A 280 5.27 -13.81 12.76
C ALA A 280 4.74 -13.11 14.02
N PHE A 281 4.29 -11.86 13.93
CA PHE A 281 3.87 -11.06 15.09
C PHE A 281 2.96 -11.85 16.06
N PRO A 282 3.25 -11.83 17.39
CA PRO A 282 4.25 -10.99 18.09
C PRO A 282 5.70 -11.48 18.05
N GLU A 283 5.96 -12.67 17.52
CA GLU A 283 7.31 -13.23 17.38
C GLU A 283 8.08 -12.55 16.25
N ARG A 284 9.38 -12.93 16.12
CA ARG A 284 10.23 -12.56 14.99
C ARG A 284 10.79 -13.79 14.31
N ILE A 285 10.86 -13.74 12.97
CA ILE A 285 11.44 -14.80 12.13
C ILE A 285 12.49 -14.23 11.21
N GLU A 286 13.34 -15.08 10.66
CA GLU A 286 14.32 -14.67 9.66
C GLU A 286 13.64 -14.24 8.36
N SER A 287 13.93 -13.01 7.92
CA SER A 287 13.42 -12.44 6.67
C SER A 287 14.28 -12.81 5.46
N GLY A 288 15.53 -13.21 5.68
CA GLY A 288 16.55 -13.36 4.65
C GLY A 288 17.21 -12.03 4.23
N VAL A 289 16.92 -10.94 4.93
CA VAL A 289 17.55 -9.63 4.70
C VAL A 289 18.86 -9.54 5.48
N ALA A 290 19.88 -8.96 4.88
CA ALA A 290 21.16 -8.72 5.56
C ALA A 290 20.97 -7.77 6.76
N ARG A 291 21.76 -7.96 7.82
CA ARG A 291 21.75 -7.04 8.96
C ARG A 291 22.26 -5.66 8.55
N LEU A 292 21.65 -4.62 9.11
CA LEU A 292 22.07 -3.25 8.91
C LEU A 292 23.45 -3.01 9.57
N ASP A 293 24.38 -2.43 8.80
CA ASP A 293 25.66 -1.97 9.32
C ASP A 293 25.66 -0.44 9.45
N LEU A 294 25.44 0.03 10.66
CA LEU A 294 25.39 1.47 10.96
C LEU A 294 26.73 2.15 10.73
N THR A 295 27.85 1.43 10.85
CA THR A 295 29.18 2.02 10.67
C THR A 295 29.49 2.32 9.22
N SER A 296 28.93 1.54 8.29
CA SER A 296 29.06 1.80 6.85
C SER A 296 28.17 2.93 6.37
N ILE A 297 27.06 3.23 7.05
CA ILE A 297 26.14 4.32 6.70
C ILE A 297 26.74 5.68 7.09
N GLY A 298 27.32 5.77 8.26
CA GLY A 298 28.02 6.95 8.80
C GLY A 298 27.10 8.09 9.20
N THR A 299 26.32 8.66 8.28
CA THR A 299 25.50 9.87 8.52
C THR A 299 24.04 9.66 8.10
N LEU A 300 23.12 10.11 8.94
CA LEU A 300 21.68 10.18 8.66
C LEU A 300 21.29 11.66 8.54
N GLN A 301 20.52 11.99 7.50
CA GLN A 301 20.09 13.36 7.20
C GLN A 301 18.57 13.46 7.28
N PHE A 302 18.09 14.61 7.77
CA PHE A 302 16.67 14.92 7.89
C PHE A 302 16.42 16.35 7.42
N ASP A 303 15.42 16.52 6.55
CA ASP A 303 14.97 17.79 6.02
C ASP A 303 13.45 17.91 6.15
N LYS A 304 12.93 19.14 6.03
CA LYS A 304 11.48 19.37 5.96
C LYS A 304 10.97 19.10 4.55
N PRO A 305 9.74 18.58 4.39
CA PRO A 305 9.12 18.46 3.07
C PRO A 305 8.81 19.83 2.47
N ASP A 306 8.99 19.96 1.16
CA ASP A 306 8.65 21.17 0.40
C ASP A 306 7.25 21.01 -0.22
N PHE A 307 6.25 21.56 0.44
CA PHE A 307 4.85 21.54 0.00
C PHE A 307 4.61 22.38 -1.27
N GLY A 308 5.44 23.39 -1.54
CA GLY A 308 5.34 24.23 -2.74
C GLY A 308 5.80 23.50 -3.98
N SER A 309 6.92 22.80 -3.89
CA SER A 309 7.45 22.00 -5.00
C SER A 309 6.67 20.71 -5.24
N PHE A 310 6.10 20.12 -4.18
CA PHE A 310 5.37 18.84 -4.23
C PHE A 310 3.97 18.97 -3.59
N PRO A 311 3.00 19.60 -4.28
CA PRO A 311 1.68 19.92 -3.73
C PRO A 311 0.84 18.69 -3.34
N CYS A 312 1.12 17.51 -3.92
CA CYS A 312 0.35 16.29 -3.67
C CYS A 312 0.31 15.92 -2.18
N LEU A 313 1.38 16.20 -1.42
CA LEU A 313 1.39 15.97 0.02
C LEU A 313 0.40 16.90 0.75
N ALA A 314 0.32 18.18 0.37
CA ALA A 314 -0.67 19.11 0.92
C ALA A 314 -2.10 18.68 0.60
N LEU A 315 -2.36 18.31 -0.65
CA LEU A 315 -3.68 17.80 -1.10
C LEU A 315 -4.15 16.60 -0.28
N ALA A 316 -3.24 15.72 0.13
CA ALA A 316 -3.59 14.58 0.97
C ALA A 316 -3.98 15.00 2.41
N PHE A 317 -3.29 15.98 3.00
CA PHE A 317 -3.69 16.55 4.30
C PHE A 317 -5.05 17.28 4.19
N GLU A 318 -5.30 18.00 3.10
CA GLU A 318 -6.58 18.64 2.83
C GLU A 318 -7.71 17.61 2.69
N ALA A 319 -7.48 16.52 1.94
CA ALA A 319 -8.45 15.43 1.81
C ALA A 319 -8.77 14.77 3.15
N LEU A 320 -7.74 14.54 3.98
CA LEU A 320 -7.91 13.99 5.32
C LEU A 320 -8.72 14.93 6.22
N ALA A 321 -8.44 16.22 6.18
CA ALA A 321 -9.15 17.24 6.96
C ALA A 321 -10.62 17.38 6.50
N ALA A 322 -10.89 17.30 5.20
CA ALA A 322 -12.23 17.34 4.63
C ALA A 322 -13.08 16.11 5.03
N GLY A 323 -12.43 14.96 5.18
CA GLY A 323 -13.09 13.72 5.63
C GLY A 323 -14.07 13.14 4.61
N GLY A 324 -14.99 12.29 5.09
CA GLY A 324 -15.99 11.64 4.24
C GLY A 324 -15.34 10.87 3.09
N THR A 325 -15.80 11.12 1.85
CA THR A 325 -15.27 10.48 0.64
C THR A 325 -14.14 11.28 -0.04
N ALA A 326 -13.66 12.39 0.55
CA ALA A 326 -12.58 13.19 -0.03
C ALA A 326 -11.28 12.40 -0.26
N PRO A 327 -10.83 11.50 0.65
CA PRO A 327 -9.68 10.63 0.38
C PRO A 327 -9.88 9.67 -0.79
N ALA A 328 -11.11 9.20 -1.02
CA ALA A 328 -11.42 8.35 -2.17
C ALA A 328 -11.36 9.13 -3.49
N LEU A 329 -11.85 10.39 -3.49
CA LEU A 329 -11.69 11.33 -4.63
C LEU A 329 -10.22 11.57 -4.96
N LEU A 330 -9.40 11.87 -3.94
CA LEU A 330 -7.96 12.08 -4.09
C LEU A 330 -7.29 10.87 -4.74
N ASN A 331 -7.55 9.68 -4.18
CA ASN A 331 -6.95 8.44 -4.67
C ASN A 331 -7.34 8.13 -6.11
N ALA A 332 -8.64 8.25 -6.45
CA ALA A 332 -9.13 8.00 -7.80
C ALA A 332 -8.52 8.97 -8.83
N ALA A 333 -8.47 10.27 -8.48
CA ALA A 333 -7.86 11.29 -9.33
C ALA A 333 -6.35 11.03 -9.52
N ASN A 334 -5.66 10.64 -8.46
CA ASN A 334 -4.24 10.30 -8.51
C ASN A 334 -3.98 9.09 -9.40
N GLU A 335 -4.73 8.00 -9.26
CA GLU A 335 -4.56 6.80 -10.09
C GLU A 335 -4.73 7.12 -11.59
N VAL A 336 -5.74 7.92 -11.95
CA VAL A 336 -5.97 8.34 -13.33
C VAL A 336 -4.86 9.26 -13.84
N ALA A 337 -4.47 10.28 -13.06
CA ALA A 337 -3.44 11.22 -13.46
C ALA A 337 -2.06 10.56 -13.61
N VAL A 338 -1.70 9.67 -12.69
CA VAL A 338 -0.44 8.91 -12.76
C VAL A 338 -0.43 7.99 -13.98
N GLN A 339 -1.54 7.30 -14.27
CA GLN A 339 -1.61 6.45 -15.46
C GLN A 339 -1.51 7.29 -16.73
N ALA A 340 -2.22 8.43 -16.81
CA ALA A 340 -2.14 9.35 -17.96
C ALA A 340 -0.72 9.91 -18.17
N PHE A 341 0.02 10.18 -17.10
CA PHE A 341 1.42 10.57 -17.18
C PHE A 341 2.30 9.41 -17.69
N LEU A 342 2.13 8.20 -17.17
CA LEU A 342 2.87 7.02 -17.60
C LEU A 342 2.64 6.68 -19.07
N ASP A 343 1.44 6.96 -19.59
CA ASP A 343 1.06 6.80 -21.00
C ASP A 343 1.51 7.98 -21.88
N GLY A 344 2.14 9.00 -21.30
CA GLY A 344 2.60 10.18 -22.02
C GLY A 344 1.49 11.15 -22.44
N ARG A 345 0.27 11.03 -21.89
CA ARG A 345 -0.90 11.88 -22.21
C ARG A 345 -0.82 13.26 -21.53
N ILE A 346 -0.20 13.35 -20.36
CA ILE A 346 -0.01 14.59 -19.59
C ILE A 346 1.43 14.74 -19.09
N GLY A 347 1.81 15.92 -18.63
CA GLY A 347 3.11 16.21 -18.01
C GLY A 347 3.16 15.82 -16.53
N PHE A 348 4.36 15.80 -15.96
CA PHE A 348 4.55 15.48 -14.54
C PHE A 348 3.80 16.47 -13.62
N ARG A 349 3.89 17.77 -13.92
CA ARG A 349 3.18 18.85 -13.19
C ARG A 349 1.68 18.91 -13.44
N ASP A 350 1.16 18.17 -14.40
CA ASP A 350 -0.27 18.07 -14.61
C ASP A 350 -0.91 17.09 -13.61
N ILE A 351 -0.13 16.19 -12.98
CA ILE A 351 -0.65 15.25 -11.99
C ILE A 351 -1.30 15.99 -10.83
N ASP A 352 -0.60 16.90 -10.17
CA ASP A 352 -1.13 17.67 -9.04
C ASP A 352 -2.28 18.61 -9.48
N ARG A 353 -2.23 19.16 -10.69
CA ARG A 353 -3.30 19.98 -11.27
C ARG A 353 -4.60 19.19 -11.49
N VAL A 354 -4.51 17.98 -12.04
CA VAL A 354 -5.68 17.09 -12.23
C VAL A 354 -6.30 16.75 -10.88
N ILE A 355 -5.49 16.34 -9.89
CA ILE A 355 -5.97 15.97 -8.56
C ILE A 355 -6.67 17.16 -7.89
N SER A 356 -6.02 18.33 -7.86
CA SER A 356 -6.57 19.55 -7.26
C SER A 356 -7.90 19.93 -7.91
N ARG A 357 -8.01 19.90 -9.24
CA ARG A 357 -9.26 20.21 -9.96
C ARG A 357 -10.37 19.22 -9.64
N VAL A 358 -10.08 17.92 -9.60
CA VAL A 358 -11.09 16.91 -9.23
C VAL A 358 -11.61 17.16 -7.83
N MET A 359 -10.74 17.48 -6.87
CA MET A 359 -11.13 17.75 -5.49
C MET A 359 -11.95 19.04 -5.36
N LEU A 360 -11.65 20.09 -6.14
CA LEU A 360 -12.38 21.35 -6.12
C LEU A 360 -13.73 21.31 -6.84
N GLU A 361 -13.81 20.56 -7.95
CA GLU A 361 -14.99 20.53 -8.83
C GLU A 361 -16.02 19.45 -8.43
N ASN A 362 -15.69 18.57 -7.48
CA ASN A 362 -16.57 17.47 -7.07
C ASN A 362 -16.87 17.52 -5.57
N ASP A 363 -18.15 17.47 -5.26
CA ASP A 363 -18.60 17.36 -3.88
C ASP A 363 -18.21 16.01 -3.29
N HIS A 364 -17.73 16.03 -2.05
CA HIS A 364 -17.49 14.85 -1.25
C HIS A 364 -18.58 14.74 -0.18
N GLY A 365 -19.19 13.57 -0.09
CA GLY A 365 -20.23 13.25 0.88
C GLY A 365 -19.71 12.41 2.05
N ALA A 366 -20.63 11.97 2.88
CA ALA A 366 -20.30 11.02 3.94
C ALA A 366 -19.89 9.66 3.33
N ALA A 367 -18.86 9.03 3.86
CA ALA A 367 -18.49 7.65 3.54
C ALA A 367 -19.42 6.69 4.31
N SER A 368 -20.69 6.64 3.92
CA SER A 368 -21.75 5.91 4.64
C SER A 368 -21.79 4.41 4.36
N SER A 369 -21.26 3.98 3.23
CA SER A 369 -21.12 2.57 2.84
C SER A 369 -20.03 2.39 1.80
N ILE A 370 -19.61 1.15 1.58
CA ILE A 370 -18.61 0.81 0.55
C ILE A 370 -19.14 1.15 -0.84
N GLU A 371 -20.44 0.93 -1.10
CA GLU A 371 -21.07 1.28 -2.37
C GLU A 371 -21.01 2.80 -2.62
N ALA A 372 -21.22 3.61 -1.58
CA ALA A 372 -21.11 5.08 -1.68
C ALA A 372 -19.68 5.51 -1.98
N VAL A 373 -18.69 4.90 -1.33
CA VAL A 373 -17.25 5.13 -1.60
C VAL A 373 -16.89 4.75 -3.03
N MET A 374 -17.31 3.57 -3.50
CA MET A 374 -17.03 3.10 -4.86
C MET A 374 -17.75 3.93 -5.93
N ALA A 375 -18.98 4.40 -5.65
CA ALA A 375 -19.68 5.31 -6.55
C ALA A 375 -18.96 6.66 -6.66
N GLN A 376 -18.38 7.14 -5.57
CA GLN A 376 -17.59 8.37 -5.57
C GLN A 376 -16.25 8.21 -6.28
N ASP A 377 -15.56 7.08 -6.09
CA ASP A 377 -14.35 6.72 -6.83
C ASP A 377 -14.63 6.73 -8.35
N ALA A 378 -15.71 6.06 -8.79
CA ALA A 378 -16.08 6.02 -10.20
C ALA A 378 -16.37 7.41 -10.79
N ARG A 379 -17.08 8.28 -10.04
CA ARG A 379 -17.33 9.68 -10.46
C ARG A 379 -16.04 10.47 -10.57
N ALA A 380 -15.15 10.34 -9.58
CA ALA A 380 -13.86 11.03 -9.57
C ALA A 380 -12.97 10.59 -10.74
N ARG A 381 -12.94 9.29 -11.07
CA ARG A 381 -12.23 8.77 -12.25
C ARG A 381 -12.76 9.40 -13.54
N GLY A 382 -14.09 9.45 -13.71
CA GLY A 382 -14.70 10.08 -14.86
C GLY A 382 -14.41 11.60 -14.97
N ALA A 383 -14.34 12.29 -13.81
CA ALA A 383 -13.96 13.71 -13.78
C ALA A 383 -12.47 13.90 -14.15
N ALA A 384 -11.58 13.07 -13.57
CA ALA A 384 -10.15 13.12 -13.88
C ALA A 384 -9.86 12.86 -15.37
N GLU A 385 -10.51 11.86 -15.98
CA GLU A 385 -10.33 11.58 -17.41
C GLU A 385 -10.77 12.78 -18.28
N ARG A 386 -11.91 13.42 -17.99
CA ARG A 386 -12.33 14.64 -18.72
C ARG A 386 -11.31 15.77 -18.59
N ILE A 387 -10.70 15.94 -17.42
CA ILE A 387 -9.67 16.96 -17.19
C ILE A 387 -8.41 16.61 -18.00
N VAL A 388 -7.97 15.35 -17.96
CA VAL A 388 -6.83 14.84 -18.75
C VAL A 388 -7.04 15.07 -20.25
N GLU A 389 -8.23 14.76 -20.79
CA GLU A 389 -8.59 14.98 -22.19
C GLU A 389 -8.56 16.48 -22.58
N GLY A 390 -8.84 17.36 -21.63
CA GLY A 390 -8.78 18.81 -21.82
C GLY A 390 -7.38 19.42 -21.80
N ILE A 391 -6.36 18.69 -21.33
CA ILE A 391 -4.95 19.13 -21.33
C ILE A 391 -4.40 18.93 -22.74
N LYS A 392 -4.26 20.03 -23.49
CA LYS A 392 -3.59 20.01 -24.80
C LYS A 392 -2.08 20.02 -24.58
N ARG A 393 -1.40 19.05 -25.11
CA ARG A 393 0.06 19.04 -25.28
C ARG A 393 0.48 19.61 -26.63
#